data_92b6b30fb4640482234711b9990fe6f4
#
_entry.id   92b6b30fb4640482234711b9990fe6f4
#
_cell.length_a   1.000
_cell.length_b   1.000
_cell.length_c   1.000
_cell.angle_alpha   90.00
_cell.angle_beta   90.00
_cell.angle_gamma   90.00
#
_symmetry.space_group_name_H-M   'P 1'
#
loop_
_entity.id
_entity.type
_entity.pdbx_description
1 polymer ?
#
loop_
_entity_poly.entity_id
_entity_poly.type
_entity_poly.pdbx_seq_one_letter_code
_entity_poly.pdbx_strand_id
1 'polypeptide(L)'
;MMRFSSTFSLVLSASLLGIPALAQPAANPPLYNTVKQKLLEGKQVFSYTQTKFDIAGNCEAAKHYDYTWYEMQHSTLEFKDIEAMIAACPHAGAIPMIRLPDAQEWHIQHATDIGVLGVIVPTVDDVDRAREAAKWARYPPVARRSSGSGQARSIWGINGINYAKTINDNMLVVVMIETPTGVANAYDIASVPGIDVVIIGNNDLSQFSGYAQTDDRYQAMVTKIHDDTLRAGKIFGQANAVYATGHPLSKDAKFFQNGPSFDGWKPAGVRNTSAPPPGEEDGPGKAPKPVTKKDK
;
A
#
# COMPACT_ATOMS: atom_id res chain seq x y z
N MET A 1 -89.46 -1.74 45.90
CA MET A 1 -88.75 -2.82 45.17
C MET A 1 -87.83 -2.17 44.11
N MET A 2 -86.59 -1.92 44.45
CA MET A 2 -85.60 -1.31 43.55
C MET A 2 -84.68 -2.43 43.02
N ARG A 3 -84.60 -2.56 41.68
CA ARG A 3 -83.71 -3.45 41.00
C ARG A 3 -82.43 -2.67 40.56
N PHE A 4 -81.29 -3.02 41.15
CA PHE A 4 -79.97 -2.56 40.68
C PHE A 4 -79.54 -3.46 39.55
N SER A 5 -79.26 -2.86 38.40
CA SER A 5 -78.60 -3.54 37.25
C SER A 5 -77.16 -3.15 37.25
N SER A 6 -76.28 -4.14 37.42
CA SER A 6 -74.85 -3.96 37.48
C SER A 6 -74.27 -4.33 36.09
N THR A 7 -73.80 -3.30 35.35
CA THR A 7 -73.08 -3.50 34.08
C THR A 7 -71.61 -3.67 34.39
N PHE A 8 -71.05 -4.86 34.05
CA PHE A 8 -69.63 -5.15 34.10
C PHE A 8 -68.99 -4.71 32.76
N SER A 9 -68.14 -3.69 32.81
CA SER A 9 -67.30 -3.30 31.66
C SER A 9 -66.00 -4.10 31.69
N LEU A 10 -65.79 -4.92 30.64
CA LEU A 10 -64.55 -5.68 30.41
C LEU A 10 -63.54 -4.76 29.74
N VAL A 11 -62.50 -4.36 30.45
CA VAL A 11 -61.37 -3.62 29.85
C VAL A 11 -60.39 -4.64 29.26
N LEU A 12 -60.35 -4.68 27.94
CA LEU A 12 -59.39 -5.49 27.20
C LEU A 12 -58.04 -4.74 27.11
N SER A 13 -57.06 -5.13 27.91
CA SER A 13 -55.68 -4.60 27.84
C SER A 13 -54.95 -5.26 26.69
N ALA A 14 -54.79 -4.55 25.59
CA ALA A 14 -53.91 -4.99 24.48
C ALA A 14 -52.44 -4.79 24.85
N SER A 15 -51.74 -5.87 25.16
CA SER A 15 -50.30 -5.89 25.34
C SER A 15 -49.62 -5.75 23.96
N LEU A 16 -49.10 -4.59 23.64
CA LEU A 16 -48.21 -4.37 22.51
C LEU A 16 -46.89 -5.12 22.76
N LEU A 17 -46.76 -6.30 22.20
CA LEU A 17 -45.47 -6.98 22.08
C LEU A 17 -44.57 -6.12 21.19
N GLY A 18 -43.62 -5.42 21.80
CA GLY A 18 -42.57 -4.67 21.08
C GLY A 18 -41.78 -5.62 20.23
N ILE A 19 -41.83 -5.45 18.89
CA ILE A 19 -40.97 -6.11 17.95
C ILE A 19 -39.54 -5.62 18.27
N PRO A 20 -38.57 -6.52 18.54
CA PRO A 20 -37.20 -6.10 18.74
C PRO A 20 -36.73 -5.39 17.47
N ALA A 21 -36.31 -4.13 17.59
CA ALA A 21 -35.70 -3.39 16.50
C ALA A 21 -34.47 -4.21 16.01
N LEU A 22 -34.51 -4.66 14.77
CA LEU A 22 -33.36 -5.26 14.12
C LEU A 22 -32.24 -4.24 14.24
N ALA A 23 -31.17 -4.60 14.96
CA ALA A 23 -29.98 -3.77 15.06
C ALA A 23 -29.47 -3.51 13.63
N GLN A 24 -29.48 -2.24 13.24
CA GLN A 24 -28.85 -1.85 11.97
C GLN A 24 -27.41 -2.35 11.98
N PRO A 25 -26.93 -2.95 10.88
CA PRO A 25 -25.52 -3.32 10.79
C PRO A 25 -24.70 -2.07 11.10
N ALA A 26 -23.72 -2.21 12.00
CA ALA A 26 -22.84 -1.11 12.36
C ALA A 26 -22.25 -0.53 11.07
N ALA A 27 -22.39 0.77 10.88
CA ALA A 27 -21.79 1.45 9.73
C ALA A 27 -20.32 1.07 9.67
N ASN A 28 -19.83 0.71 8.46
CA ASN A 28 -18.42 0.44 8.27
C ASN A 28 -17.60 1.63 8.80
N PRO A 29 -16.47 1.38 9.49
CA PRO A 29 -15.63 2.46 9.96
C PRO A 29 -15.20 3.36 8.80
N PRO A 30 -15.02 4.66 9.01
CA PRO A 30 -14.71 5.59 7.93
C PRO A 30 -13.38 5.22 7.26
N LEU A 31 -13.40 5.10 5.94
CA LEU A 31 -12.21 4.87 5.13
C LEU A 31 -11.60 6.23 4.78
N TYR A 32 -10.56 6.64 5.52
CA TYR A 32 -9.83 7.88 5.30
C TYR A 32 -8.52 7.68 4.50
N ASN A 33 -8.12 6.43 4.25
CA ASN A 33 -7.06 6.12 3.28
C ASN A 33 -7.61 6.27 1.85
N THR A 34 -7.41 7.44 1.26
CA THR A 34 -7.91 7.78 -0.08
C THR A 34 -7.31 6.91 -1.18
N VAL A 35 -6.09 6.39 -0.98
CA VAL A 35 -5.47 5.42 -1.89
C VAL A 35 -6.27 4.12 -1.89
N LYS A 36 -6.55 3.58 -0.70
CA LYS A 36 -7.36 2.35 -0.57
C LYS A 36 -8.75 2.53 -1.15
N GLN A 37 -9.37 3.68 -0.91
CA GLN A 37 -10.67 4.01 -1.49
C GLN A 37 -10.63 3.99 -3.02
N LYS A 38 -9.67 4.69 -3.64
CA LYS A 38 -9.49 4.71 -5.10
C LYS A 38 -9.23 3.32 -5.68
N LEU A 39 -8.41 2.51 -5.00
CA LEU A 39 -8.14 1.14 -5.43
C LEU A 39 -9.39 0.25 -5.39
N LEU A 40 -10.23 0.37 -4.36
CA LEU A 40 -11.52 -0.33 -4.27
C LEU A 40 -12.52 0.12 -5.35
N GLU A 41 -12.41 1.36 -5.82
CA GLU A 41 -13.17 1.90 -6.95
C GLU A 41 -12.57 1.48 -8.31
N GLY A 42 -11.50 0.68 -8.35
CA GLY A 42 -10.81 0.25 -9.56
C GLY A 42 -9.98 1.35 -10.24
N LYS A 43 -9.71 2.46 -9.56
CA LYS A 43 -8.91 3.57 -10.08
C LYS A 43 -7.42 3.33 -9.90
N GLN A 44 -6.63 3.95 -10.78
CA GLN A 44 -5.17 3.98 -10.66
C GLN A 44 -4.74 5.00 -9.62
N VAL A 45 -3.63 4.70 -8.92
CA VAL A 45 -2.99 5.58 -7.94
C VAL A 45 -1.49 5.70 -8.22
N PHE A 46 -0.97 6.91 -8.05
CA PHE A 46 0.41 7.25 -8.36
C PHE A 46 1.10 7.92 -7.17
N SER A 47 2.39 7.66 -7.00
CA SER A 47 3.17 8.26 -5.92
C SER A 47 4.23 9.22 -6.38
N TYR A 48 4.63 10.07 -5.44
CA TYR A 48 5.92 10.73 -5.40
C TYR A 48 6.87 9.92 -4.54
N THR A 49 8.07 9.60 -5.05
CA THR A 49 9.08 8.86 -4.29
C THR A 49 10.01 9.82 -3.55
N GLN A 50 10.00 9.76 -2.23
CA GLN A 50 10.85 10.53 -1.34
C GLN A 50 12.07 9.72 -0.94
N THR A 51 13.26 10.17 -1.31
CA THR A 51 14.54 9.47 -1.04
C THR A 51 15.50 10.24 -0.14
N LYS A 52 15.14 11.44 0.28
CA LYS A 52 15.96 12.30 1.16
C LYS A 52 15.06 13.00 2.17
N PHE A 53 15.66 13.40 3.28
CA PHE A 53 15.00 14.28 4.25
C PHE A 53 14.80 15.67 3.65
N ASP A 54 13.56 15.99 3.31
CA ASP A 54 13.15 17.30 2.76
C ASP A 54 11.69 17.56 3.11
N ILE A 55 11.47 18.27 4.20
CA ILE A 55 10.12 18.60 4.70
C ILE A 55 9.34 19.45 3.68
N ALA A 56 9.97 20.49 3.14
CA ALA A 56 9.28 21.42 2.25
C ALA A 56 8.88 20.74 0.94
N GLY A 57 9.80 20.00 0.33
CA GLY A 57 9.55 19.23 -0.89
C GLY A 57 8.51 18.13 -0.69
N ASN A 58 8.56 17.42 0.44
CA ASN A 58 7.55 16.42 0.81
C ASN A 58 6.15 17.03 0.92
N CYS A 59 6.01 18.12 1.68
CA CYS A 59 4.72 18.78 1.88
C CYS A 59 4.15 19.37 0.59
N GLU A 60 5.01 19.85 -0.30
CA GLU A 60 4.56 20.33 -1.62
C GLU A 60 4.12 19.17 -2.50
N ALA A 61 4.96 18.12 -2.65
CA ALA A 61 4.63 16.95 -3.48
C ALA A 61 3.34 16.25 -3.01
N ALA A 62 3.09 16.20 -1.70
CA ALA A 62 1.90 15.56 -1.13
C ALA A 62 0.57 16.19 -1.58
N LYS A 63 0.57 17.40 -2.13
CA LYS A 63 -0.62 18.05 -2.69
C LYS A 63 -0.98 17.55 -4.10
N HIS A 64 -0.08 16.85 -4.76
CA HIS A 64 -0.14 16.57 -6.20
C HIS A 64 -0.17 15.07 -6.56
N TYR A 65 -0.06 14.20 -5.54
CA TYR A 65 -0.02 12.75 -5.72
C TYR A 65 -0.99 12.04 -4.78
N ASP A 66 -1.35 10.80 -5.13
CA ASP A 66 -2.23 9.99 -4.29
C ASP A 66 -1.54 9.56 -3.00
N TYR A 67 -0.24 9.27 -3.07
CA TYR A 67 0.54 8.88 -1.91
C TYR A 67 2.01 9.28 -2.04
N THR A 68 2.68 9.43 -0.89
CA THR A 68 4.13 9.55 -0.81
C THR A 68 4.71 8.17 -0.55
N TRP A 69 5.62 7.74 -1.42
CA TRP A 69 6.43 6.55 -1.22
C TRP A 69 7.73 6.94 -0.54
N TYR A 70 7.83 6.75 0.77
CA TYR A 70 9.08 6.92 1.48
C TYR A 70 9.97 5.70 1.26
N GLU A 71 11.15 5.93 0.74
CA GLU A 71 12.07 4.90 0.31
C GLU A 71 13.12 4.61 1.37
N MET A 72 13.03 3.51 2.09
CA MET A 72 14.03 3.12 3.09
C MET A 72 14.97 2.01 2.63
N GLN A 73 14.61 1.24 1.59
CA GLN A 73 15.44 0.15 1.11
C GLN A 73 16.70 0.65 0.38
N HIS A 74 16.56 1.71 -0.44
CA HIS A 74 17.63 2.22 -1.30
C HIS A 74 17.94 3.70 -1.04
N SER A 75 17.71 4.18 0.18
CA SER A 75 18.06 5.55 0.57
C SER A 75 18.63 5.57 1.98
N THR A 76 19.02 6.76 2.42
CA THR A 76 19.51 6.99 3.79
C THR A 76 18.41 7.49 4.74
N LEU A 77 17.14 7.45 4.32
CA LEU A 77 16.03 7.83 5.19
C LEU A 77 15.87 6.85 6.35
N GLU A 78 15.69 7.40 7.53
CA GLU A 78 15.38 6.68 8.77
C GLU A 78 13.94 6.98 9.23
N PHE A 79 13.41 6.18 10.14
CA PHE A 79 12.06 6.38 10.68
C PHE A 79 11.84 7.77 11.27
N LYS A 80 12.85 8.34 12.00
CA LYS A 80 12.77 9.69 12.55
C LYS A 80 12.61 10.78 11.48
N ASP A 81 13.23 10.58 10.31
CA ASP A 81 13.17 11.54 9.21
C ASP A 81 11.77 11.52 8.59
N ILE A 82 11.23 10.33 8.38
CA ILE A 82 9.89 10.12 7.85
C ILE A 82 8.83 10.61 8.84
N GLU A 83 9.00 10.30 10.13
CA GLU A 83 8.14 10.80 11.21
C GLU A 83 8.02 12.32 11.18
N ALA A 84 9.17 13.01 11.09
CA ALA A 84 9.22 14.47 11.03
C ALA A 84 8.56 15.04 9.77
N MET A 85 8.77 14.39 8.60
CA MET A 85 8.14 14.81 7.34
C MET A 85 6.61 14.63 7.38
N ILE A 86 6.12 13.53 7.94
CA ILE A 86 4.68 13.29 8.11
C ILE A 86 4.09 14.29 9.11
N ALA A 87 4.76 14.52 10.24
CA ALA A 87 4.29 15.43 11.29
C ALA A 87 4.18 16.89 10.82
N ALA A 88 5.04 17.30 9.88
CA ALA A 88 5.06 18.67 9.37
C ALA A 88 3.83 19.01 8.52
N CYS A 89 3.22 18.03 7.83
CA CYS A 89 2.07 18.25 6.96
C CYS A 89 1.15 17.00 6.89
N PRO A 90 0.56 16.58 8.01
CA PRO A 90 -0.11 15.29 8.16
C PRO A 90 -1.35 15.12 7.26
N HIS A 91 -1.91 16.22 6.75
CA HIS A 91 -3.12 16.23 5.92
C HIS A 91 -2.91 16.97 4.59
N ALA A 92 -1.69 16.90 4.04
CA ALA A 92 -1.37 17.59 2.79
C ALA A 92 -2.07 16.98 1.55
N GLY A 93 -2.62 15.79 1.65
CA GLY A 93 -3.38 15.10 0.59
C GLY A 93 -2.88 13.68 0.33
N ALA A 94 -1.61 13.51 0.01
CA ALA A 94 -1.03 12.21 -0.24
C ALA A 94 -1.01 11.33 1.03
N ILE A 95 -1.35 10.05 0.87
CA ILE A 95 -1.26 9.05 1.93
C ILE A 95 0.21 8.67 2.15
N PRO A 96 0.74 8.73 3.38
CA PRO A 96 2.10 8.29 3.66
C PRO A 96 2.19 6.75 3.60
N MET A 97 3.14 6.24 2.81
CA MET A 97 3.46 4.83 2.68
C MET A 97 4.99 4.64 2.69
N ILE A 98 5.48 3.55 3.26
CA ILE A 98 6.92 3.28 3.37
C ILE A 98 7.27 1.99 2.62
N ARG A 99 8.31 2.03 1.76
CA ARG A 99 9.02 0.82 1.37
C ARG A 99 10.06 0.50 2.43
N LEU A 100 9.84 -0.61 3.12
CA LEU A 100 10.67 -1.10 4.21
C LEU A 100 11.91 -1.84 3.67
N PRO A 101 12.96 -2.01 4.48
CA PRO A 101 14.09 -2.87 4.13
C PRO A 101 13.69 -4.36 4.02
N ASP A 102 12.71 -4.80 4.81
CA ASP A 102 12.27 -6.19 4.91
C ASP A 102 10.88 -6.34 5.57
N ALA A 103 10.49 -7.59 5.89
CA ALA A 103 9.23 -7.94 6.56
C ALA A 103 9.33 -8.08 8.09
N GLN A 104 10.40 -7.60 8.73
CA GLN A 104 10.58 -7.77 10.16
C GLN A 104 9.54 -7.01 10.98
N GLU A 105 9.13 -7.60 12.11
CA GLU A 105 8.13 -7.02 13.02
C GLU A 105 8.42 -5.57 13.38
N TRP A 106 9.65 -5.29 13.81
CA TRP A 106 9.99 -3.96 14.31
C TRP A 106 9.99 -2.88 13.21
N HIS A 107 10.35 -3.24 11.96
CA HIS A 107 10.26 -2.32 10.83
C HIS A 107 8.80 -1.95 10.53
N ILE A 108 7.93 -2.94 10.44
CA ILE A 108 6.51 -2.74 10.19
C ILE A 108 5.84 -2.00 11.35
N GLN A 109 6.20 -2.36 12.59
CA GLN A 109 5.69 -1.73 13.79
C GLN A 109 6.05 -0.24 13.84
N HIS A 110 7.33 0.13 13.68
CA HIS A 110 7.76 1.52 13.67
C HIS A 110 7.09 2.32 12.55
N ALA A 111 7.06 1.77 11.32
CA ALA A 111 6.40 2.43 10.19
C ALA A 111 4.94 2.78 10.51
N THR A 112 4.20 1.81 11.04
CA THR A 112 2.78 2.01 11.34
C THR A 112 2.55 2.95 12.53
N ASP A 113 3.48 3.02 13.48
CA ASP A 113 3.37 3.88 14.69
C ASP A 113 3.68 5.35 14.39
N ILE A 114 4.52 5.64 13.39
CA ILE A 114 4.77 7.01 12.94
C ILE A 114 3.69 7.58 12.01
N GLY A 115 2.67 6.79 11.66
CA GLY A 115 1.47 7.29 11.00
C GLY A 115 1.29 6.96 9.52
N VAL A 116 2.07 6.02 8.97
CA VAL A 116 1.80 5.54 7.60
C VAL A 116 0.53 4.70 7.55
N LEU A 117 -0.14 4.74 6.41
CA LEU A 117 -1.31 3.92 6.12
C LEU A 117 -1.03 2.84 5.06
N GLY A 118 0.24 2.63 4.75
CA GLY A 118 0.66 1.52 3.91
C GLY A 118 2.12 1.16 4.10
N VAL A 119 2.40 -0.14 4.02
CA VAL A 119 3.75 -0.70 4.03
C VAL A 119 3.99 -1.45 2.73
N ILE A 120 5.17 -1.27 2.16
CA ILE A 120 5.62 -1.95 0.95
C ILE A 120 6.82 -2.81 1.35
N VAL A 121 6.67 -4.12 1.23
CA VAL A 121 7.68 -5.10 1.61
C VAL A 121 8.36 -5.65 0.36
N PRO A 122 9.68 -5.42 0.20
CA PRO A 122 10.43 -5.89 -0.96
C PRO A 122 10.78 -7.38 -0.85
N THR A 123 11.19 -7.96 -1.97
CA THR A 123 11.78 -9.31 -2.09
C THR A 123 10.96 -10.39 -1.38
N VAL A 124 9.65 -10.41 -1.66
CA VAL A 124 8.77 -11.43 -1.08
C VAL A 124 8.78 -12.66 -1.98
N ASP A 125 9.54 -13.67 -1.56
CA ASP A 125 9.81 -14.88 -2.34
C ASP A 125 8.91 -16.06 -1.98
N ASP A 126 8.28 -16.03 -0.81
CA ASP A 126 7.48 -17.12 -0.29
C ASP A 126 6.29 -16.65 0.57
N VAL A 127 5.45 -17.63 0.89
CA VAL A 127 4.22 -17.41 1.69
C VAL A 127 4.53 -16.97 3.11
N ASP A 128 5.63 -17.45 3.70
CA ASP A 128 5.95 -17.13 5.10
C ASP A 128 6.38 -15.66 5.22
N ARG A 129 7.17 -15.17 4.27
CA ARG A 129 7.51 -13.74 4.20
C ARG A 129 6.28 -12.86 3.94
N ALA A 130 5.36 -13.30 3.09
CA ALA A 130 4.09 -12.61 2.88
C ALA A 130 3.21 -12.61 4.14
N ARG A 131 3.18 -13.71 4.89
CA ARG A 131 2.48 -13.79 6.18
C ARG A 131 3.07 -12.84 7.22
N GLU A 132 4.40 -12.75 7.31
CA GLU A 132 5.06 -11.81 8.23
C GLU A 132 4.70 -10.36 7.84
N ALA A 133 4.70 -10.00 6.56
CA ALA A 133 4.29 -8.68 6.09
C ALA A 133 2.84 -8.32 6.52
N ALA A 134 1.91 -9.26 6.37
CA ALA A 134 0.51 -9.05 6.75
C ALA A 134 0.29 -9.04 8.28
N LYS A 135 1.04 -9.87 9.01
CA LYS A 135 0.86 -10.14 10.44
C LYS A 135 1.12 -8.93 11.33
N TRP A 136 2.13 -8.13 11.00
CA TRP A 136 2.58 -7.02 11.84
C TRP A 136 1.91 -5.67 11.51
N ALA A 137 1.20 -5.60 10.38
CA ALA A 137 0.60 -4.36 9.90
C ALA A 137 -0.76 -4.02 10.55
N ARG A 138 -1.48 -5.01 11.08
CA ARG A 138 -2.85 -4.84 11.62
C ARG A 138 -2.98 -5.36 13.04
N TYR A 139 -3.88 -4.76 13.80
CA TYR A 139 -4.21 -5.16 15.18
C TYR A 139 -5.09 -6.41 15.25
N PRO A 140 -5.06 -7.12 16.40
CA PRO A 140 -6.05 -8.16 16.68
C PRO A 140 -7.50 -7.65 16.55
N PRO A 141 -8.45 -8.51 16.20
CA PRO A 141 -8.31 -9.94 15.90
C PRO A 141 -7.83 -10.25 14.48
N VAL A 142 -7.62 -9.22 13.62
CA VAL A 142 -7.28 -9.38 12.20
C VAL A 142 -5.85 -9.91 12.04
N ALA A 143 -4.91 -9.35 12.81
CA ALA A 143 -3.50 -9.74 12.77
C ALA A 143 -2.84 -9.56 14.16
N ARG A 144 -1.54 -9.20 14.24
CA ARG A 144 -0.80 -9.24 15.50
C ARG A 144 0.01 -7.97 15.80
N ARG A 145 -0.29 -6.82 15.20
CA ARG A 145 0.39 -5.56 15.52
C ARG A 145 0.31 -5.28 17.02
N SER A 146 1.44 -4.93 17.64
CA SER A 146 1.50 -4.51 19.04
C SER A 146 0.87 -3.12 19.22
N SER A 147 0.35 -2.86 20.42
CA SER A 147 -0.31 -1.57 20.74
C SER A 147 0.73 -0.51 21.10
N GLY A 148 0.96 0.42 20.18
CA GLY A 148 1.78 1.62 20.34
C GLY A 148 1.11 2.81 19.69
N SER A 149 1.78 3.52 18.78
CA SER A 149 1.16 4.44 17.83
C SER A 149 0.85 5.86 18.29
N GLY A 150 1.75 6.49 19.07
CA GLY A 150 1.53 7.87 19.53
C GLY A 150 1.26 8.87 18.39
N GLN A 151 2.16 8.98 17.40
CA GLN A 151 2.01 9.91 16.29
C GLN A 151 0.86 9.52 15.36
N ALA A 152 0.72 8.23 15.03
CA ALA A 152 -0.35 7.77 14.17
C ALA A 152 -1.74 8.10 14.72
N ARG A 153 -1.95 7.98 16.03
CA ARG A 153 -3.21 8.39 16.68
C ARG A 153 -3.43 9.89 16.62
N SER A 154 -2.39 10.68 16.82
CA SER A 154 -2.46 12.14 16.72
C SER A 154 -2.86 12.60 15.32
N ILE A 155 -2.26 12.01 14.29
CA ILE A 155 -2.52 12.37 12.89
C ILE A 155 -3.93 11.96 12.47
N TRP A 156 -4.33 10.71 12.77
CA TRP A 156 -5.58 10.16 12.27
C TRP A 156 -6.77 10.37 13.21
N GLY A 157 -6.59 11.14 14.31
CA GLY A 157 -7.66 11.68 15.14
C GLY A 157 -8.54 10.67 15.87
N ILE A 158 -8.10 9.41 16.02
CA ILE A 158 -8.89 8.32 16.58
C ILE A 158 -8.27 7.84 17.88
N ASN A 159 -9.01 7.98 18.98
CA ASN A 159 -8.55 7.63 20.32
C ASN A 159 -9.08 6.26 20.79
N GLY A 160 -8.26 5.53 21.54
CA GLY A 160 -8.66 4.33 22.27
C GLY A 160 -8.95 3.10 21.39
N ILE A 161 -9.90 2.29 21.82
CA ILE A 161 -10.32 1.01 21.21
C ILE A 161 -10.75 1.18 19.73
N ASN A 162 -11.35 2.30 19.39
CA ASN A 162 -11.82 2.57 18.03
C ASN A 162 -10.66 2.75 17.04
N TYR A 163 -9.48 3.19 17.48
CA TYR A 163 -8.31 3.34 16.62
C TYR A 163 -7.90 2.00 15.99
N ALA A 164 -7.71 0.95 16.81
CA ALA A 164 -7.29 -0.36 16.31
C ALA A 164 -8.24 -0.94 15.25
N LYS A 165 -9.55 -0.79 15.48
CA LYS A 165 -10.57 -1.24 14.54
C LYS A 165 -10.53 -0.46 13.24
N THR A 166 -10.49 0.86 13.32
CA THR A 166 -10.55 1.74 12.14
C THR A 166 -9.25 1.67 11.32
N ILE A 167 -8.07 1.62 11.99
CA ILE A 167 -6.79 1.59 11.29
C ILE A 167 -6.59 0.29 10.51
N ASN A 168 -7.10 -0.84 10.99
CA ASN A 168 -7.04 -2.11 10.28
C ASN A 168 -7.67 -2.02 8.88
N ASP A 169 -8.82 -1.36 8.78
CA ASP A 169 -9.53 -1.18 7.51
C ASP A 169 -8.83 -0.15 6.59
N ASN A 170 -8.06 0.75 7.17
CA ASN A 170 -7.33 1.79 6.44
C ASN A 170 -5.89 1.38 6.06
N MET A 171 -5.36 0.28 6.59
CA MET A 171 -4.01 -0.17 6.28
C MET A 171 -3.94 -0.86 4.92
N LEU A 172 -2.91 -0.54 4.13
CA LEU A 172 -2.52 -1.25 2.92
C LEU A 172 -1.23 -2.04 3.17
N VAL A 173 -1.22 -3.32 2.77
CA VAL A 173 -0.01 -4.14 2.73
C VAL A 173 0.28 -4.49 1.28
N VAL A 174 1.40 -3.99 0.82
CA VAL A 174 1.91 -4.18 -0.54
C VAL A 174 3.13 -5.08 -0.47
N VAL A 175 3.16 -6.11 -1.29
CA VAL A 175 4.34 -6.99 -1.43
C VAL A 175 4.93 -6.85 -2.82
N MET A 176 6.28 -6.89 -2.89
CA MET A 176 7.01 -6.80 -4.15
C MET A 176 7.57 -8.16 -4.51
N ILE A 177 7.19 -8.67 -5.69
CA ILE A 177 7.75 -9.86 -6.30
C ILE A 177 8.78 -9.41 -7.33
N GLU A 178 10.03 -9.84 -7.13
CA GLU A 178 11.16 -9.34 -7.91
C GLU A 178 12.27 -10.37 -8.10
N THR A 179 11.96 -11.66 -7.85
CA THR A 179 12.88 -12.78 -8.09
C THR A 179 12.17 -13.93 -8.80
N PRO A 180 12.90 -14.83 -9.49
CA PRO A 180 12.31 -16.04 -10.08
C PRO A 180 11.60 -16.93 -9.05
N THR A 181 12.09 -16.98 -7.81
CA THR A 181 11.45 -17.72 -6.70
C THR A 181 10.09 -17.11 -6.36
N GLY A 182 10.04 -15.79 -6.18
CA GLY A 182 8.79 -15.07 -5.95
C GLY A 182 7.79 -15.25 -7.10
N VAL A 183 8.27 -15.23 -8.36
CA VAL A 183 7.43 -15.53 -9.53
C VAL A 183 6.81 -16.92 -9.45
N ALA A 184 7.60 -17.94 -9.08
CA ALA A 184 7.08 -19.31 -8.94
C ALA A 184 5.94 -19.38 -7.91
N ASN A 185 6.04 -18.62 -6.83
CA ASN A 185 5.12 -18.60 -5.67
C ASN A 185 4.05 -17.49 -5.75
N ALA A 186 3.94 -16.76 -6.86
CA ALA A 186 3.15 -15.51 -6.95
C ALA A 186 1.68 -15.67 -6.52
N TYR A 187 1.02 -16.76 -6.89
CA TYR A 187 -0.36 -17.03 -6.47
C TYR A 187 -0.49 -17.24 -4.97
N ASP A 188 0.40 -18.03 -4.40
CA ASP A 188 0.36 -18.38 -2.98
C ASP A 188 0.70 -17.15 -2.11
N ILE A 189 1.67 -16.33 -2.54
CA ILE A 189 2.00 -15.03 -1.93
C ILE A 189 0.78 -14.10 -1.97
N ALA A 190 0.19 -13.91 -3.14
CA ALA A 190 -0.97 -13.06 -3.33
C ALA A 190 -2.18 -13.53 -2.51
N SER A 191 -2.36 -14.84 -2.35
CA SER A 191 -3.48 -15.45 -1.63
C SER A 191 -3.40 -15.29 -0.10
N VAL A 192 -2.27 -14.84 0.45
CA VAL A 192 -2.13 -14.63 1.90
C VAL A 192 -3.16 -13.60 2.39
N PRO A 193 -3.97 -13.95 3.42
CA PRO A 193 -4.90 -13.01 4.03
C PRO A 193 -4.16 -11.79 4.58
N GLY A 194 -4.63 -10.60 4.24
CA GLY A 194 -4.02 -9.35 4.69
C GLY A 194 -3.08 -8.70 3.67
N ILE A 195 -2.69 -9.39 2.60
CA ILE A 195 -2.06 -8.75 1.43
C ILE A 195 -3.16 -8.04 0.63
N ASP A 196 -2.93 -6.79 0.25
CA ASP A 196 -3.86 -5.97 -0.54
C ASP A 196 -3.38 -5.83 -1.99
N VAL A 197 -2.08 -5.62 -2.19
CA VAL A 197 -1.48 -5.28 -3.50
C VAL A 197 -0.23 -6.13 -3.72
N VAL A 198 -0.05 -6.60 -4.94
CA VAL A 198 1.22 -7.20 -5.41
C VAL A 198 1.80 -6.31 -6.50
N ILE A 199 3.06 -5.91 -6.35
CA ILE A 199 3.80 -5.13 -7.36
C ILE A 199 5.02 -5.89 -7.86
N ILE A 200 5.51 -5.50 -9.02
CA ILE A 200 6.73 -6.05 -9.60
C ILE A 200 7.89 -5.08 -9.39
N GLY A 201 9.02 -5.56 -8.86
CA GLY A 201 10.30 -4.88 -8.88
C GLY A 201 11.04 -5.20 -10.18
N ASN A 202 10.80 -4.39 -11.23
CA ASN A 202 11.23 -4.71 -12.58
C ASN A 202 12.77 -4.85 -12.73
N ASN A 203 13.53 -3.98 -12.07
CA ASN A 203 14.99 -3.99 -12.17
C ASN A 203 15.58 -5.24 -11.50
N ASP A 204 15.11 -5.55 -10.29
CA ASP A 204 15.57 -6.71 -9.54
C ASP A 204 15.12 -8.01 -10.20
N LEU A 205 13.90 -8.09 -10.70
CA LEU A 205 13.44 -9.26 -11.46
C LEU A 205 14.29 -9.49 -12.70
N SER A 206 14.66 -8.44 -13.43
CA SER A 206 15.59 -8.53 -14.57
C SER A 206 16.98 -8.99 -14.14
N GLN A 207 17.49 -8.40 -13.05
CA GLN A 207 18.83 -8.73 -12.53
C GLN A 207 18.90 -10.18 -12.02
N PHE A 208 17.94 -10.62 -11.20
CA PHE A 208 17.94 -11.96 -10.60
C PHE A 208 17.60 -13.06 -11.60
N SER A 209 16.81 -12.77 -12.63
CA SER A 209 16.51 -13.72 -13.69
C SER A 209 17.60 -13.81 -14.74
N GLY A 210 18.43 -12.77 -14.88
CA GLY A 210 19.40 -12.63 -15.97
C GLY A 210 18.78 -12.30 -17.33
N TYR A 211 17.50 -11.92 -17.36
CA TYR A 211 16.78 -11.58 -18.61
C TYR A 211 16.55 -10.07 -18.71
N ALA A 212 16.83 -9.50 -19.87
CA ALA A 212 16.45 -8.12 -20.16
C ALA A 212 14.91 -7.97 -20.07
N GLN A 213 14.44 -6.80 -19.69
CA GLN A 213 12.99 -6.54 -19.57
C GLN A 213 12.24 -6.68 -20.90
N THR A 214 12.94 -6.62 -22.04
CA THR A 214 12.39 -6.86 -23.38
C THR A 214 12.40 -8.33 -23.81
N ASP A 215 12.99 -9.23 -23.02
CA ASP A 215 13.05 -10.66 -23.31
C ASP A 215 11.69 -11.32 -23.07
N ASP A 216 11.25 -12.20 -23.97
CA ASP A 216 9.96 -12.90 -23.85
C ASP A 216 9.86 -13.72 -22.56
N ARG A 217 10.96 -14.25 -22.05
CA ARG A 217 11.03 -14.99 -20.78
C ARG A 217 10.75 -14.07 -19.58
N TYR A 218 11.29 -12.84 -19.63
CA TYR A 218 10.98 -11.83 -18.63
C TYR A 218 9.48 -11.45 -18.70
N GLN A 219 8.97 -11.21 -19.92
CA GLN A 219 7.56 -10.87 -20.12
C GLN A 219 6.61 -12.00 -19.66
N ALA A 220 7.01 -13.25 -19.84
CA ALA A 220 6.26 -14.41 -19.31
C ALA A 220 6.21 -14.41 -17.77
N MET A 221 7.31 -14.03 -17.09
CA MET A 221 7.31 -13.87 -15.62
C MET A 221 6.39 -12.73 -15.16
N VAL A 222 6.44 -11.59 -15.83
CA VAL A 222 5.54 -10.45 -15.55
C VAL A 222 4.09 -10.86 -15.72
N THR A 223 3.76 -11.54 -16.82
CA THR A 223 2.42 -12.05 -17.07
C THR A 223 1.98 -13.04 -15.99
N LYS A 224 2.84 -13.95 -15.56
CA LYS A 224 2.52 -14.89 -14.49
C LYS A 224 2.21 -14.17 -13.18
N ILE A 225 3.01 -13.18 -12.76
CA ILE A 225 2.73 -12.41 -11.54
C ILE A 225 1.37 -11.70 -11.66
N HIS A 226 1.11 -11.07 -12.81
CA HIS A 226 -0.15 -10.40 -13.10
C HIS A 226 -1.34 -11.36 -12.96
N ASP A 227 -1.33 -12.47 -13.70
CA ASP A 227 -2.45 -13.41 -13.75
C ASP A 227 -2.71 -14.06 -12.38
N ASP A 228 -1.64 -14.44 -11.68
CA ASP A 228 -1.72 -15.01 -10.34
C ASP A 228 -2.26 -14.01 -9.31
N THR A 229 -1.86 -12.74 -9.40
CA THR A 229 -2.36 -11.67 -8.53
C THR A 229 -3.87 -11.46 -8.73
N LEU A 230 -4.32 -11.34 -9.97
CA LEU A 230 -5.73 -11.16 -10.28
C LEU A 230 -6.56 -12.40 -9.91
N ARG A 231 -6.04 -13.61 -10.16
CA ARG A 231 -6.66 -14.88 -9.77
C ARG A 231 -6.85 -14.99 -8.25
N ALA A 232 -5.91 -14.46 -7.47
CA ALA A 232 -6.02 -14.37 -6.02
C ALA A 232 -6.97 -13.25 -5.55
N GLY A 233 -7.59 -12.48 -6.46
CA GLY A 233 -8.48 -11.37 -6.15
C GLY A 233 -7.76 -10.15 -5.55
N LYS A 234 -6.46 -9.98 -5.86
CA LYS A 234 -5.64 -8.88 -5.36
C LYS A 234 -5.40 -7.83 -6.43
N ILE A 235 -4.96 -6.66 -5.96
CA ILE A 235 -4.64 -5.53 -6.83
C ILE A 235 -3.25 -5.71 -7.40
N PHE A 236 -3.13 -5.62 -8.71
CA PHE A 236 -1.86 -5.65 -9.41
C PHE A 236 -1.28 -4.24 -9.56
N GLY A 237 0.02 -4.10 -9.38
CA GLY A 237 0.74 -2.84 -9.52
C GLY A 237 2.13 -3.01 -10.13
N GLN A 238 2.74 -1.88 -10.45
CA GLN A 238 4.04 -1.79 -11.10
C GLN A 238 4.91 -0.73 -10.42
N ALA A 239 6.22 -0.97 -10.36
CA ALA A 239 7.16 0.02 -9.85
C ALA A 239 7.31 1.25 -10.79
N ASN A 240 6.84 1.21 -12.02
CA ASN A 240 6.96 2.31 -12.98
C ASN A 240 5.68 2.51 -13.77
N ALA A 241 5.16 3.73 -13.77
CA ALA A 241 3.96 4.13 -14.51
C ALA A 241 4.12 4.11 -16.06
N VAL A 242 5.30 3.86 -16.59
CA VAL A 242 5.49 3.64 -18.04
C VAL A 242 4.55 2.53 -18.55
N TYR A 243 4.25 1.56 -17.72
CA TYR A 243 3.26 0.52 -18.03
C TYR A 243 1.80 1.03 -18.04
N ALA A 244 1.52 2.24 -17.54
CA ALA A 244 0.18 2.81 -17.59
C ALA A 244 -0.25 3.26 -19.00
N THR A 245 0.69 3.35 -19.97
CA THR A 245 0.45 4.03 -21.26
C THR A 245 0.73 3.16 -22.48
N GLY A 246 0.35 1.88 -22.49
CA GLY A 246 0.47 1.08 -23.72
C GLY A 246 0.90 -0.36 -23.56
N HIS A 247 1.32 -0.77 -22.37
CA HIS A 247 1.58 -2.18 -22.11
C HIS A 247 0.27 -2.97 -22.04
N PRO A 248 0.18 -4.20 -22.55
CA PRO A 248 -1.06 -5.01 -22.53
C PRO A 248 -1.68 -5.16 -21.13
N LEU A 249 -0.85 -5.19 -20.07
CA LEU A 249 -1.29 -5.35 -18.68
C LEU A 249 -1.62 -4.00 -17.98
N SER A 250 -1.41 -2.87 -18.64
CA SER A 250 -1.59 -1.55 -18.03
C SER A 250 -3.01 -1.24 -17.58
N LYS A 251 -4.02 -1.79 -18.24
CA LYS A 251 -5.42 -1.62 -17.88
C LYS A 251 -5.76 -2.21 -16.49
N ASP A 252 -5.05 -3.27 -16.11
CA ASP A 252 -5.28 -4.01 -14.87
C ASP A 252 -4.37 -3.52 -13.74
N ALA A 253 -3.22 -2.86 -14.08
CA ALA A 253 -2.35 -2.27 -13.08
C ALA A 253 -3.00 -1.01 -12.47
N LYS A 254 -3.09 -0.98 -11.14
CA LYS A 254 -3.78 0.10 -10.40
C LYS A 254 -2.89 0.85 -9.43
N PHE A 255 -1.77 0.27 -9.01
CA PHE A 255 -0.86 0.83 -8.02
C PHE A 255 0.53 1.05 -8.62
N PHE A 256 1.05 2.30 -8.57
CA PHE A 256 2.32 2.65 -9.22
C PHE A 256 3.24 3.41 -8.28
N GLN A 257 4.50 2.96 -8.15
CA GLN A 257 5.52 3.65 -7.37
C GLN A 257 5.78 5.08 -7.88
N ASN A 258 5.78 5.28 -9.18
CA ASN A 258 5.98 6.59 -9.80
C ASN A 258 4.90 6.81 -10.85
N GLY A 259 4.63 8.05 -11.16
CA GLY A 259 3.68 8.39 -12.19
C GLY A 259 3.46 9.88 -12.34
N PRO A 260 2.53 10.27 -13.20
CA PRO A 260 2.18 11.67 -13.32
C PRO A 260 1.47 12.16 -12.06
N SER A 261 1.74 13.39 -11.66
CA SER A 261 0.87 14.10 -10.72
C SER A 261 -0.51 14.30 -11.35
N PHE A 262 -1.56 14.35 -10.53
CA PHE A 262 -2.93 14.47 -11.05
C PHE A 262 -3.25 15.84 -11.66
N ASP A 263 -2.39 16.86 -11.46
CA ASP A 263 -2.54 18.22 -11.98
C ASP A 263 -1.40 18.69 -12.88
N GLY A 264 -0.46 17.79 -13.23
CA GLY A 264 0.68 18.09 -14.08
C GLY A 264 1.85 18.77 -13.35
N TRP A 265 1.81 18.88 -12.02
CA TRP A 265 2.90 19.41 -11.21
C TRP A 265 4.19 18.59 -11.41
N LYS A 266 5.33 19.28 -11.41
CA LYS A 266 6.66 18.66 -11.49
C LYS A 266 7.55 19.25 -10.42
N PRO A 267 8.28 18.41 -9.66
CA PRO A 267 9.21 18.91 -8.66
C PRO A 267 10.29 19.79 -9.31
N ALA A 268 10.61 20.90 -8.66
CA ALA A 268 11.67 21.78 -9.13
C ALA A 268 13.03 21.07 -9.09
N GLY A 269 13.74 20.98 -10.21
CA GLY A 269 15.09 20.45 -10.29
C GLY A 269 15.22 18.91 -10.31
N VAL A 270 14.13 18.15 -10.33
CA VAL A 270 14.20 16.70 -10.51
C VAL A 270 14.12 16.37 -12.00
N ARG A 271 15.18 15.72 -12.52
CA ARG A 271 15.08 15.10 -13.83
C ARG A 271 13.97 14.08 -13.81
N ASN A 272 13.14 14.08 -14.83
CA ASN A 272 12.12 13.06 -15.01
C ASN A 272 12.85 11.69 -15.11
N THR A 273 12.85 10.89 -14.04
CA THR A 273 13.50 9.58 -13.99
C THR A 273 12.77 8.52 -14.83
N SER A 274 11.67 8.90 -15.46
CA SER A 274 10.95 8.06 -16.43
C SER A 274 11.53 8.11 -17.85
N ALA A 275 12.52 8.99 -18.12
CA ALA A 275 13.32 8.93 -19.34
C ALA A 275 14.63 8.20 -19.03
N PRO A 276 15.08 7.24 -19.85
CA PRO A 276 16.41 6.66 -19.72
C PRO A 276 17.44 7.79 -19.76
N PRO A 277 18.55 7.69 -18.99
CA PRO A 277 19.61 8.69 -19.02
C PRO A 277 20.10 8.87 -20.46
N PRO A 278 20.34 10.10 -20.92
CA PRO A 278 20.83 10.33 -22.26
C PRO A 278 22.24 9.68 -22.37
N GLY A 279 22.35 8.62 -23.17
CA GLY A 279 23.60 7.92 -23.46
C GLY A 279 23.66 6.43 -23.12
N GLU A 280 22.65 5.84 -22.51
CA GLU A 280 22.58 4.37 -22.35
C GLU A 280 21.83 3.72 -23.52
N GLU A 281 22.38 3.81 -24.72
CA GLU A 281 22.06 2.89 -25.83
C GLU A 281 22.87 1.57 -25.79
N ASP A 282 23.65 1.38 -24.74
CA ASP A 282 24.43 0.13 -24.60
C ASP A 282 23.80 -0.78 -23.57
N GLY A 283 23.20 -1.87 -24.04
CA GLY A 283 22.66 -2.96 -23.27
C GLY A 283 23.65 -3.59 -22.28
N PRO A 284 23.21 -4.42 -21.32
CA PRO A 284 24.02 -5.00 -20.27
C PRO A 284 25.11 -5.87 -20.89
N GLY A 285 26.40 -5.53 -20.66
CA GLY A 285 27.44 -6.48 -20.96
C GLY A 285 28.74 -5.97 -21.53
N LYS A 286 29.20 -4.77 -21.26
CA LYS A 286 30.63 -4.49 -21.42
C LYS A 286 31.28 -4.33 -20.06
N ALA A 287 31.96 -5.39 -19.61
CA ALA A 287 32.88 -5.33 -18.49
C ALA A 287 33.86 -4.15 -18.67
N PRO A 288 34.19 -3.40 -17.60
CA PRO A 288 35.15 -2.31 -17.68
C PRO A 288 36.47 -2.86 -18.24
N LYS A 289 37.03 -2.18 -19.25
CA LYS A 289 38.32 -2.52 -19.83
C LYS A 289 39.38 -2.51 -18.72
N PRO A 290 40.20 -3.54 -18.60
CA PRO A 290 41.28 -3.56 -17.62
C PRO A 290 42.20 -2.35 -17.83
N VAL A 291 42.44 -1.61 -16.74
CA VAL A 291 43.42 -0.51 -16.74
C VAL A 291 44.80 -1.11 -17.00
N THR A 292 45.30 -0.94 -18.20
CA THR A 292 46.69 -1.27 -18.53
C THR A 292 47.59 -0.24 -17.85
N LYS A 293 48.41 -0.72 -16.90
CA LYS A 293 49.55 0.04 -16.39
C LYS A 293 50.50 0.35 -17.56
N LYS A 294 50.46 1.54 -18.11
CA LYS A 294 51.54 2.22 -18.80
C LYS A 294 51.38 3.69 -18.42
N ASP A 295 52.25 4.12 -17.51
CA ASP A 295 53.13 5.25 -17.62
C ASP A 295 53.68 5.52 -16.22
N LYS A 296 54.91 5.01 -16.05
CA LYS A 296 55.92 5.58 -15.17
C LYS A 296 56.99 6.14 -16.06
#